data_e3b90b328c1190009847e3a7045a3f19
#
_entry.id   e3b90b328c1190009847e3a7045a3f19
#
_cell.length_a   1.000
_cell.length_b   1.000
_cell.length_c   1.000
_cell.angle_alpha   90.00
_cell.angle_beta   90.00
_cell.angle_gamma   90.00
#
_symmetry.space_group_name_H-M   'P 1'
#
loop_
_entity.id
_entity.type
_entity.pdbx_description
1 polymer ?
#
loop_
_entity_poly.entity_id
_entity_poly.type
_entity_poly.pdbx_seq_one_letter_code
_entity_poly.pdbx_strand_id
1 'polypeptide(L)'
;MAEKLRRPLYSVTVGELGSSLESLEKNLRDLLEVSARWNAITLIDEADIFMQKRQDADIERNGFVGIFLRLLEYHRGILFLTTNRVESFDEAFKSRISLSLVYKNLDEKARLKVWRTFLQKAGPTSVDPVPLAKLPLNGREIRSVLRLAAALKTAEGEKMMSDAHVRQILDIQEGRFA
;
A
#
# COMPACT_ATOMS: atom_id res chain seq x y z
N MET A 1 -8.10 10.73 -0.33
CA MET A 1 -8.44 11.73 0.72
C MET A 1 -7.88 13.11 0.36
N ALA A 2 -6.63 13.22 -0.05
CA ALA A 2 -5.99 14.49 -0.45
C ALA A 2 -6.80 15.26 -1.51
N GLU A 3 -7.25 14.60 -2.57
CA GLU A 3 -8.12 15.21 -3.60
C GLU A 3 -9.44 15.76 -3.04
N LYS A 4 -10.09 14.99 -2.14
CA LYS A 4 -11.36 15.46 -1.51
C LYS A 4 -11.15 16.68 -0.65
N LEU A 5 -10.03 16.77 0.03
CA LEU A 5 -9.66 17.89 0.90
C LEU A 5 -8.98 19.03 0.13
N ARG A 6 -8.70 18.83 -1.17
CA ARG A 6 -7.95 19.77 -2.02
C ARG A 6 -6.63 20.21 -1.38
N ARG A 7 -5.94 19.26 -0.77
CA ARG A 7 -4.64 19.47 -0.11
C ARG A 7 -3.55 18.69 -0.84
N PRO A 8 -2.32 19.21 -0.92
CA PRO A 8 -1.19 18.46 -1.46
C PRO A 8 -0.98 17.15 -0.68
N LEU A 9 -0.52 16.12 -1.36
CA LEU A 9 -0.05 14.87 -0.75
C LEU A 9 1.47 14.84 -0.84
N TYR A 10 2.14 14.74 0.31
CA TYR A 10 3.57 14.49 0.38
C TYR A 10 3.79 13.04 0.82
N SER A 11 4.20 12.20 -0.10
CA SER A 11 4.40 10.76 0.15
C SER A 11 5.87 10.43 0.12
N VAL A 12 6.33 9.72 1.14
CA VAL A 12 7.69 9.20 1.26
C VAL A 12 7.66 7.76 1.75
N THR A 13 8.71 7.01 1.41
CA THR A 13 8.98 5.71 2.00
C THR A 13 10.00 5.84 3.13
N VAL A 14 10.06 4.87 4.03
CA VAL A 14 11.06 4.85 5.11
C VAL A 14 12.49 4.93 4.58
N GLY A 15 12.77 4.27 3.44
CA GLY A 15 14.11 4.31 2.82
C GLY A 15 14.58 5.71 2.43
N GLU A 16 13.65 6.62 2.09
CA GLU A 16 13.97 8.01 1.72
C GLU A 16 14.28 8.88 2.95
N LEU A 17 13.90 8.43 4.16
CA LEU A 17 14.20 9.15 5.39
C LEU A 17 15.63 8.94 5.88
N GLY A 18 16.37 7.98 5.31
CA GLY A 18 17.78 7.74 5.61
C GLY A 18 18.02 6.50 6.47
N SER A 19 19.28 6.08 6.52
CA SER A 19 19.74 4.84 7.16
C SER A 19 20.49 5.07 8.49
N SER A 20 20.72 6.32 8.89
CA SER A 20 21.31 6.66 10.19
C SER A 20 20.36 7.47 11.05
N LEU A 21 20.55 7.45 12.37
CA LEU A 21 19.73 8.22 13.31
C LEU A 21 19.74 9.72 13.00
N GLU A 22 20.90 10.26 12.63
CA GLU A 22 21.08 11.67 12.31
C GLU A 22 20.34 12.04 11.00
N SER A 23 20.49 11.23 9.96
CA SER A 23 19.81 11.44 8.68
C SER A 23 18.30 11.33 8.81
N LEU A 24 17.83 10.34 9.57
CA LEU A 24 16.41 10.19 9.86
C LEU A 24 15.83 11.41 10.55
N GLU A 25 16.48 11.85 11.64
CA GLU A 25 15.97 12.98 12.42
C GLU A 25 15.87 14.23 11.57
N LYS A 26 16.92 14.53 10.80
CA LYS A 26 16.95 15.69 9.89
C LYS A 26 15.86 15.59 8.83
N ASN A 27 15.85 14.49 8.06
CA ASN A 27 14.94 14.36 6.93
C ASN A 27 13.47 14.30 7.36
N LEU A 28 13.18 13.63 8.49
CA LEU A 28 11.83 13.59 9.02
C LEU A 28 11.39 14.96 9.55
N ARG A 29 12.25 15.72 10.19
CA ARG A 29 11.98 17.09 10.62
C ARG A 29 11.67 17.98 9.42
N ASP A 30 12.52 17.97 8.41
CA ASP A 30 12.35 18.76 7.18
C ASP A 30 11.04 18.38 6.46
N LEU A 31 10.72 17.10 6.37
CA LEU A 31 9.47 16.60 5.82
C LEU A 31 8.25 17.17 6.55
N LEU A 32 8.24 17.09 7.88
CA LEU A 32 7.13 17.55 8.71
C LEU A 32 6.97 19.08 8.66
N GLU A 33 8.07 19.82 8.60
CA GLU A 33 8.04 21.28 8.44
C GLU A 33 7.49 21.71 7.08
N VAL A 34 7.98 21.11 6.00
CA VAL A 34 7.48 21.38 4.64
C VAL A 34 6.01 21.03 4.53
N SER A 35 5.59 19.88 5.07
CA SER A 35 4.20 19.46 5.09
C SER A 35 3.30 20.44 5.84
N ALA A 36 3.78 20.95 6.98
CA ALA A 36 3.05 21.95 7.76
C ALA A 36 2.90 23.29 6.99
N ARG A 37 3.98 23.79 6.38
CA ARG A 37 3.98 25.02 5.57
C ARG A 37 3.03 24.96 4.39
N TRP A 38 2.96 23.81 3.72
CA TRP A 38 2.08 23.61 2.56
C TRP A 38 0.67 23.16 2.95
N ASN A 39 0.40 23.00 4.22
CA ASN A 39 -0.84 22.39 4.69
C ASN A 39 -1.10 21.03 4.01
N ALA A 40 -0.03 20.27 3.76
CA ALA A 40 -0.07 19.01 3.04
C ALA A 40 -0.59 17.87 3.93
N ILE A 41 -1.08 16.82 3.28
CA ILE A 41 -1.27 15.52 3.91
C ILE A 41 0.03 14.75 3.72
N THR A 42 0.60 14.27 4.81
CA THR A 42 1.83 13.47 4.80
C THR A 42 1.47 12.00 4.81
N LEU A 43 2.13 11.21 3.95
CA LEU A 43 2.05 9.75 3.95
C LEU A 43 3.47 9.19 4.10
N ILE A 44 3.70 8.42 5.16
CA ILE A 44 4.91 7.61 5.31
C ILE A 44 4.52 6.16 5.08
N ASP A 45 4.97 5.60 3.96
CA ASP A 45 4.66 4.25 3.54
C ASP A 45 5.67 3.25 4.14
N GLU A 46 5.17 2.06 4.49
CA GLU A 46 5.98 0.98 5.09
C GLU A 46 6.71 1.39 6.39
N ALA A 47 6.01 2.10 7.28
CA ALA A 47 6.56 2.61 8.53
C ALA A 47 6.88 1.51 9.58
N ASP A 48 6.98 0.27 9.17
CA ASP A 48 7.14 -0.92 10.02
C ASP A 48 8.33 -0.82 10.98
N ILE A 49 9.46 -0.30 10.49
CA ILE A 49 10.70 -0.18 11.27
C ILE A 49 10.51 0.71 12.50
N PHE A 50 9.73 1.80 12.34
CA PHE A 50 9.52 2.77 13.41
C PHE A 50 8.45 2.34 14.41
N MET A 51 7.55 1.43 14.00
CA MET A 51 6.36 1.09 14.78
C MET A 51 6.51 -0.19 15.61
N GLN A 52 7.59 -0.96 15.40
CA GLN A 52 7.83 -2.22 16.10
C GLN A 52 8.21 -1.99 17.58
N LYS A 53 7.84 -2.95 18.44
CA LYS A 53 8.24 -2.95 19.85
C LYS A 53 9.76 -2.86 19.99
N ARG A 54 10.19 -2.05 20.94
CA ARG A 54 11.59 -1.93 21.31
C ARG A 54 12.11 -3.25 21.88
N GLN A 55 13.35 -3.58 21.56
CA GLN A 55 14.04 -4.76 22.08
C GLN A 55 15.31 -4.32 22.80
N ASP A 56 15.58 -4.90 23.96
CA ASP A 56 16.72 -4.50 24.79
C ASP A 56 18.08 -4.65 24.08
N ALA A 57 18.18 -5.57 23.12
CA ALA A 57 19.40 -5.84 22.36
C ALA A 57 19.61 -4.93 21.13
N ASP A 58 18.62 -4.13 20.71
CA ASP A 58 18.67 -3.35 19.47
C ASP A 58 18.62 -1.84 19.76
N ILE A 59 19.75 -1.31 20.21
CA ILE A 59 19.88 0.11 20.60
C ILE A 59 19.65 1.05 19.43
N GLU A 60 20.17 0.72 18.26
CA GLU A 60 20.03 1.57 17.06
C GLU A 60 18.57 1.70 16.63
N ARG A 61 17.87 0.59 16.57
CA ARG A 61 16.44 0.56 16.23
C ARG A 61 15.59 1.28 17.27
N ASN A 62 15.90 1.10 18.55
CA ASN A 62 15.25 1.84 19.63
C ASN A 62 15.45 3.35 19.49
N GLY A 63 16.60 3.78 18.97
CA GLY A 63 16.90 5.15 18.60
C GLY A 63 15.98 5.67 17.48
N PHE A 64 15.79 4.89 16.41
CA PHE A 64 14.84 5.23 15.32
C PHE A 64 13.42 5.42 15.85
N VAL A 65 12.93 4.47 16.64
CA VAL A 65 11.60 4.54 17.28
C VAL A 65 11.47 5.79 18.13
N GLY A 66 12.47 6.09 18.95
CA GLY A 66 12.48 7.25 19.86
C GLY A 66 12.42 8.60 19.11
N ILE A 67 13.22 8.75 18.05
CA ILE A 67 13.22 9.96 17.20
C ILE A 67 11.85 10.13 16.55
N PHE A 68 11.31 9.06 15.98
CA PHE A 68 10.03 9.10 15.29
C PHE A 68 8.90 9.49 16.24
N LEU A 69 8.80 8.86 17.41
CA LEU A 69 7.79 9.19 18.42
C LEU A 69 7.87 10.64 18.89
N ARG A 70 9.09 11.15 19.10
CA ARG A 70 9.31 12.54 19.52
C ARG A 70 8.86 13.53 18.47
N LEU A 71 9.21 13.31 17.19
CA LEU A 71 8.83 14.23 16.13
C LEU A 71 7.34 14.20 15.82
N LEU A 72 6.69 13.04 15.93
CA LEU A 72 5.24 12.92 15.79
C LEU A 72 4.46 13.69 16.84
N GLU A 73 4.95 13.77 18.06
CA GLU A 73 4.30 14.46 19.18
C GLU A 73 4.08 15.95 18.89
N TYR A 74 4.99 16.57 18.13
CA TYR A 74 4.93 17.99 17.80
C TYR A 74 4.29 18.27 16.43
N HIS A 75 3.97 17.23 15.65
CA HIS A 75 3.37 17.41 14.33
C HIS A 75 1.90 17.79 14.43
N ARG A 76 1.52 18.93 13.86
CA ARG A 76 0.13 19.46 13.87
C ARG A 76 -0.64 19.17 12.59
N GLY A 77 -0.07 18.44 11.64
CA GLY A 77 -0.66 18.12 10.34
C GLY A 77 -1.42 16.79 10.34
N ILE A 78 -1.95 16.44 9.17
CA ILE A 78 -2.53 15.12 8.91
C ILE A 78 -1.42 14.20 8.43
N LEU A 79 -1.13 13.15 9.20
CA LEU A 79 -0.14 12.15 8.89
C LEU A 79 -0.81 10.78 8.77
N PHE A 80 -0.52 10.09 7.66
CA PHE A 80 -0.85 8.68 7.46
C PHE A 80 0.40 7.84 7.55
N LEU A 81 0.31 6.76 8.28
CA LEU A 81 1.33 5.72 8.34
C LEU A 81 0.72 4.44 7.79
N THR A 82 1.43 3.74 6.93
CA THR A 82 1.02 2.40 6.49
C THR A 82 1.96 1.35 7.05
N THR A 83 1.42 0.17 7.29
CA THR A 83 2.18 -0.97 7.78
C THR A 83 1.51 -2.28 7.38
N ASN A 84 2.32 -3.29 7.18
CA ASN A 84 1.89 -4.68 6.99
C ASN A 84 1.95 -5.50 8.30
N ARG A 85 2.43 -4.92 9.42
CA ARG A 85 2.72 -5.61 10.68
C ARG A 85 1.96 -5.01 11.86
N VAL A 86 0.65 -5.22 11.90
CA VAL A 86 -0.23 -4.65 12.94
C VAL A 86 0.03 -5.23 14.33
N GLU A 87 0.52 -6.47 14.42
CA GLU A 87 0.66 -7.21 15.69
C GLU A 87 1.88 -6.79 16.55
N SER A 88 2.84 -6.08 15.96
CA SER A 88 4.13 -5.76 16.60
C SER A 88 4.27 -4.30 17.04
N PHE A 89 3.18 -3.56 17.16
CA PHE A 89 3.25 -2.13 17.54
C PHE A 89 3.74 -1.91 18.97
N ASP A 90 4.67 -0.98 19.11
CA ASP A 90 5.02 -0.42 20.41
C ASP A 90 3.80 0.34 20.98
N GLU A 91 3.53 0.15 22.28
CA GLU A 91 2.37 0.77 22.91
C GLU A 91 2.42 2.30 22.91
N ALA A 92 3.62 2.87 22.86
CA ALA A 92 3.81 4.31 22.75
C ALA A 92 3.23 4.89 21.45
N PHE A 93 3.14 4.10 20.38
CA PHE A 93 2.43 4.51 19.16
C PHE A 93 0.92 4.51 19.33
N LYS A 94 0.38 3.52 20.04
CA LYS A 94 -1.07 3.43 20.25
C LYS A 94 -1.66 4.66 20.90
N SER A 95 -0.90 5.28 21.82
CA SER A 95 -1.33 6.51 22.50
C SER A 95 -1.30 7.76 21.62
N ARG A 96 -0.58 7.73 20.49
CA ARG A 96 -0.41 8.87 19.56
C ARG A 96 -1.22 8.73 18.27
N ILE A 97 -1.71 7.53 17.97
CA ILE A 97 -2.54 7.27 16.79
C ILE A 97 -3.99 7.65 17.09
N SER A 98 -4.49 8.66 16.40
CA SER A 98 -5.88 9.10 16.55
C SER A 98 -6.88 8.12 15.95
N LEU A 99 -6.51 7.41 14.89
CA LEU A 99 -7.38 6.45 14.18
C LEU A 99 -6.55 5.35 13.53
N SER A 100 -6.90 4.11 13.81
CA SER A 100 -6.33 2.93 13.15
C SER A 100 -7.36 2.30 12.22
N LEU A 101 -6.99 2.12 10.96
CA LEU A 101 -7.81 1.47 9.93
C LEU A 101 -7.16 0.15 9.53
N VAL A 102 -7.85 -0.94 9.78
CA VAL A 102 -7.37 -2.27 9.39
C VAL A 102 -8.07 -2.70 8.10
N TYR A 103 -7.27 -2.91 7.05
CA TYR A 103 -7.75 -3.45 5.78
C TYR A 103 -7.61 -4.97 5.81
N LYS A 104 -8.74 -5.66 5.92
CA LYS A 104 -8.79 -7.12 5.82
C LYS A 104 -8.63 -7.57 4.38
N ASN A 105 -8.25 -8.85 4.19
CA ASN A 105 -8.29 -9.47 2.88
C ASN A 105 -9.68 -9.32 2.27
N LEU A 106 -9.72 -9.16 0.94
CA LEU A 106 -10.97 -9.02 0.21
C LEU A 106 -11.82 -10.29 0.39
N ASP A 107 -13.09 -10.14 0.74
CA ASP A 107 -14.08 -11.21 0.60
C ASP A 107 -14.48 -11.40 -0.87
N GLU A 108 -15.25 -12.45 -1.17
CA GLU A 108 -15.68 -12.74 -2.54
C GLU A 108 -16.48 -11.59 -3.17
N LYS A 109 -17.34 -10.93 -2.38
CA LYS A 109 -18.13 -9.77 -2.85
C LYS A 109 -17.26 -8.59 -3.20
N ALA A 110 -16.27 -8.29 -2.38
CA ALA A 110 -15.32 -7.23 -2.62
C ALA A 110 -14.43 -7.55 -3.83
N ARG A 111 -13.95 -8.80 -3.97
CA ARG A 111 -13.20 -9.25 -5.15
C ARG A 111 -14.02 -9.11 -6.42
N LEU A 112 -15.29 -9.52 -6.41
CA LEU A 112 -16.18 -9.36 -7.56
C LEU A 112 -16.29 -7.90 -7.99
N LYS A 113 -16.42 -6.98 -7.04
CA LYS A 113 -16.45 -5.54 -7.32
C LYS A 113 -15.14 -5.03 -7.92
N VAL A 114 -14.01 -5.50 -7.41
CA VAL A 114 -12.67 -5.16 -7.94
C VAL A 114 -12.51 -5.68 -9.36
N TRP A 115 -12.85 -6.95 -9.64
CA TRP A 115 -12.82 -7.53 -10.97
C TRP A 115 -13.66 -6.72 -11.97
N ARG A 116 -14.92 -6.42 -11.62
CA ARG A 116 -15.81 -5.61 -12.46
C ARG A 116 -15.21 -4.23 -12.78
N THR A 117 -14.69 -3.56 -11.75
CA THR A 117 -14.10 -2.23 -11.91
C THR A 117 -12.88 -2.24 -12.83
N PHE A 118 -12.02 -3.24 -12.72
CA PHE A 118 -10.84 -3.33 -13.56
C PHE A 118 -11.16 -3.82 -14.98
N LEU A 119 -12.10 -4.75 -15.15
CA LEU A 119 -12.58 -5.18 -16.47
C LEU A 119 -13.18 -4.00 -17.26
N GLN A 120 -13.99 -3.16 -16.61
CA GLN A 120 -14.52 -1.95 -17.25
C GLN A 120 -13.41 -1.00 -17.74
N LYS A 121 -12.30 -0.91 -17.01
CA LYS A 121 -11.15 -0.08 -17.38
C LYS A 121 -10.25 -0.72 -18.45
N ALA A 122 -10.25 -2.04 -18.54
CA ALA A 122 -9.41 -2.79 -19.47
C ALA A 122 -9.92 -2.73 -20.94
N GLY A 123 -11.14 -2.21 -21.18
CA GLY A 123 -11.76 -2.11 -22.49
C GLY A 123 -12.68 -3.29 -22.83
N PRO A 124 -12.92 -3.57 -24.12
CA PRO A 124 -13.83 -4.62 -24.55
C PRO A 124 -13.41 -6.00 -24.02
N THR A 125 -14.33 -6.67 -23.33
CA THR A 125 -14.08 -7.97 -22.71
C THR A 125 -15.34 -8.82 -22.65
N SER A 126 -15.19 -10.15 -22.82
CA SER A 126 -16.20 -11.16 -22.58
C SER A 126 -15.96 -11.96 -21.28
N VAL A 127 -15.02 -11.51 -20.45
CA VAL A 127 -14.63 -12.19 -19.21
C VAL A 127 -15.75 -12.14 -18.19
N ASP A 128 -16.14 -13.32 -17.66
CA ASP A 128 -17.06 -13.42 -16.53
C ASP A 128 -16.30 -13.27 -15.21
N PRO A 129 -16.55 -12.20 -14.42
CA PRO A 129 -15.88 -11.99 -13.16
C PRO A 129 -16.37 -12.89 -12.01
N VAL A 130 -17.51 -13.57 -12.17
CA VAL A 130 -18.13 -14.34 -11.06
C VAL A 130 -17.26 -15.52 -10.63
N PRO A 131 -16.83 -16.44 -11.53
CA PRO A 131 -15.94 -17.53 -11.12
C PRO A 131 -14.58 -17.04 -10.63
N LEU A 132 -14.07 -15.93 -11.19
CA LEU A 132 -12.79 -15.33 -10.80
C LEU A 132 -12.81 -14.75 -9.38
N ALA A 133 -13.96 -14.26 -8.91
CA ALA A 133 -14.11 -13.71 -7.57
C ALA A 133 -13.94 -14.76 -6.46
N LYS A 134 -14.07 -16.06 -6.75
CA LYS A 134 -13.84 -17.15 -5.81
C LYS A 134 -12.36 -17.38 -5.53
N LEU A 135 -11.49 -17.00 -6.47
CA LEU A 135 -10.04 -17.12 -6.30
C LEU A 135 -9.55 -16.16 -5.20
N PRO A 136 -8.68 -16.61 -4.26
CA PRO A 136 -8.25 -15.82 -3.11
C PRO A 136 -7.20 -14.76 -3.50
N LEU A 137 -7.50 -13.95 -4.52
CA LEU A 137 -6.61 -12.92 -5.04
C LEU A 137 -6.86 -11.58 -4.36
N ASN A 138 -5.78 -10.84 -4.10
CA ASN A 138 -5.86 -9.45 -3.66
C ASN A 138 -6.00 -8.49 -4.86
N GLY A 139 -6.28 -7.22 -4.59
CA GLY A 139 -6.51 -6.22 -5.65
C GLY A 139 -5.30 -5.96 -6.55
N ARG A 140 -4.08 -6.12 -6.03
CA ARG A 140 -2.81 -5.97 -6.77
C ARG A 140 -2.64 -7.14 -7.74
N GLU A 141 -2.91 -8.36 -7.29
CA GLU A 141 -2.88 -9.57 -8.10
C GLU A 141 -3.92 -9.52 -9.22
N ILE A 142 -5.17 -9.17 -8.91
CA ILE A 142 -6.24 -9.00 -9.90
C ILE A 142 -5.82 -8.00 -11.00
N ARG A 143 -5.26 -6.87 -10.60
CA ARG A 143 -4.76 -5.86 -11.55
C ARG A 143 -3.63 -6.41 -12.43
N SER A 144 -2.71 -7.17 -11.83
CA SER A 144 -1.58 -7.77 -12.57
C SER A 144 -2.06 -8.79 -13.59
N VAL A 145 -2.96 -9.70 -13.20
CA VAL A 145 -3.58 -10.69 -14.11
C VAL A 145 -4.23 -10.02 -15.29
N LEU A 146 -5.07 -9.01 -15.06
CA LEU A 146 -5.76 -8.32 -16.15
C LEU A 146 -4.82 -7.55 -17.07
N ARG A 147 -3.77 -6.94 -16.53
CA ARG A 147 -2.74 -6.27 -17.34
C ARG A 147 -2.02 -7.24 -18.26
N LEU A 148 -1.66 -8.42 -17.75
CA LEU A 148 -0.99 -9.45 -18.53
C LEU A 148 -1.94 -10.08 -19.57
N ALA A 149 -3.20 -10.36 -19.20
CA ALA A 149 -4.21 -10.85 -20.11
C ALA A 149 -4.51 -9.86 -21.26
N ALA A 150 -4.50 -8.55 -20.96
CA ALA A 150 -4.64 -7.52 -21.98
C ALA A 150 -3.43 -7.46 -22.93
N ALA A 151 -2.23 -7.68 -22.44
CA ALA A 151 -1.02 -7.76 -23.25
C ALA A 151 -1.04 -9.00 -24.15
N LEU A 152 -1.44 -10.15 -23.60
CA LEU A 152 -1.59 -11.41 -24.34
C LEU A 152 -2.61 -11.26 -25.48
N LYS A 153 -3.81 -10.75 -25.18
CA LYS A 153 -4.82 -10.42 -26.19
C LYS A 153 -4.24 -9.58 -27.33
N THR A 154 -3.42 -8.59 -27.00
CA THR A 154 -2.82 -7.70 -28.02
C THR A 154 -1.78 -8.42 -28.86
N ALA A 155 -0.97 -9.29 -28.24
CA ALA A 155 0.02 -10.12 -28.94
C ALA A 155 -0.62 -11.11 -29.91
N GLU A 156 -1.79 -11.65 -29.57
CA GLU A 156 -2.58 -12.56 -30.42
C GLU A 156 -3.41 -11.83 -31.50
N GLY A 157 -3.39 -10.50 -31.52
CA GLY A 157 -4.12 -9.69 -32.48
C GLY A 157 -5.64 -9.65 -32.24
N GLU A 158 -6.09 -10.07 -31.07
CA GLU A 158 -7.51 -10.11 -30.73
C GLU A 158 -8.04 -8.74 -30.29
N LYS A 159 -9.29 -8.46 -30.66
CA LYS A 159 -9.95 -7.18 -30.33
C LYS A 159 -10.53 -7.17 -28.91
N MET A 160 -10.89 -8.34 -28.39
CA MET A 160 -11.62 -8.49 -27.14
C MET A 160 -10.91 -9.48 -26.22
N MET A 161 -10.76 -9.13 -24.94
CA MET A 161 -10.19 -10.02 -23.92
C MET A 161 -11.23 -11.08 -23.55
N SER A 162 -10.83 -12.34 -23.53
CA SER A 162 -11.66 -13.51 -23.21
C SER A 162 -11.25 -14.17 -21.90
N ASP A 163 -12.09 -15.07 -21.40
CA ASP A 163 -11.76 -15.93 -20.24
C ASP A 163 -10.49 -16.76 -20.46
N ALA A 164 -10.22 -17.17 -21.70
CA ALA A 164 -9.02 -17.94 -22.03
C ALA A 164 -7.74 -17.18 -21.71
N HIS A 165 -7.65 -15.91 -22.08
CA HIS A 165 -6.48 -15.07 -21.76
C HIS A 165 -6.26 -14.94 -20.25
N VAL A 166 -7.35 -14.74 -19.48
CA VAL A 166 -7.24 -14.60 -18.02
C VAL A 166 -6.82 -15.93 -17.38
N ARG A 167 -7.40 -17.04 -17.80
CA ARG A 167 -7.05 -18.37 -17.28
C ARG A 167 -5.60 -18.73 -17.58
N GLN A 168 -5.14 -18.50 -18.79
CA GLN A 168 -3.74 -18.76 -19.17
C GLN A 168 -2.76 -18.01 -18.26
N ILE A 169 -3.03 -16.75 -17.92
CA ILE A 169 -2.18 -16.00 -16.99
C ILE A 169 -2.25 -16.55 -15.57
N LEU A 170 -3.44 -16.94 -15.10
CA LEU A 170 -3.60 -17.56 -13.78
C LEU A 170 -2.85 -18.89 -13.69
N ASP A 171 -2.95 -19.74 -14.71
CA ASP A 171 -2.26 -21.03 -14.76
C ASP A 171 -0.73 -20.87 -14.75
N ILE A 172 -0.21 -19.85 -15.46
CA ILE A 172 1.23 -19.51 -15.43
C ILE A 172 1.65 -19.09 -14.03
N GLN A 173 0.85 -18.24 -13.35
CA GLN A 173 1.17 -17.77 -12.00
C GLN A 173 1.12 -18.89 -10.95
N GLU A 174 0.23 -19.86 -11.12
CA GLU A 174 0.15 -21.04 -10.25
C GLU A 174 1.19 -22.12 -10.58
N GLY A 175 2.08 -21.90 -11.56
CA GLY A 175 3.13 -22.85 -11.97
C GLY A 175 2.58 -24.08 -12.67
N ARG A 176 1.38 -24.03 -13.24
CA ARG A 176 0.74 -25.16 -13.92
C ARG A 176 1.18 -25.33 -15.38
N PHE A 177 2.01 -24.42 -15.88
CA PHE A 177 2.75 -24.57 -17.13
C PHE A 177 4.19 -24.95 -16.82
N ALA A 178 4.44 -26.22 -16.56
CA ALA A 178 5.75 -26.86 -16.60
C ALA A 178 5.72 -27.90 -17.70
#